data_24460d3ff385cf4a7dca4154101a8f31
#
_entry.id   24460d3ff385cf4a7dca4154101a8f31
#
_cell.length_a   1.000
_cell.length_b   1.000
_cell.length_c   1.000
_cell.angle_alpha   90.00
_cell.angle_beta   90.00
_cell.angle_gamma   90.00
#
_symmetry.space_group_name_H-M   'P 1'
#
loop_
_entity.id
_entity.type
_entity.pdbx_description
1 polymer ?
#
loop_
_entity_poly.entity_id
_entity_poly.type
_entity_poly.pdbx_seq_one_letter_code
_entity_poly.pdbx_strand_id
1 'polypeptide(L)'
;LAFVDLQGLRASQIETNSKGKRYIRKARQKTEVESLIPLHPIAEQILALYTKEKSRGDYKIFPDTMSDWKLLCRLKAVGLACGIRTPLTWHCARHTFGTLTLEAGVPIESIAKMMGHSSIASTQIYAQVTDQKIAKDMERVMQKLL
;
A
#
# COMPACT_ATOMS: atom_id res chain seq x y z
N LEU A 1 1.85 2.57 -1.67
CA LEU A 1 2.66 3.48 -2.51
C LEU A 1 2.39 3.24 -3.99
N ALA A 2 2.64 4.25 -4.84
CA ALA A 2 2.79 4.04 -6.27
C ALA A 2 4.16 3.39 -6.55
N PHE A 3 4.31 2.75 -7.71
CA PHE A 3 5.56 2.04 -8.01
C PHE A 3 6.79 2.97 -8.01
N VAL A 4 6.68 4.13 -8.63
CA VAL A 4 7.75 5.14 -8.64
C VAL A 4 8.13 5.63 -7.24
N ASP A 5 7.13 5.77 -6.36
CA ASP A 5 7.36 6.16 -4.96
C ASP A 5 8.06 5.04 -4.18
N LEU A 6 7.73 3.78 -4.48
CA LEU A 6 8.39 2.61 -3.90
C LEU A 6 9.85 2.50 -4.37
N GLN A 7 10.09 2.65 -5.66
CA GLN A 7 11.46 2.65 -6.20
C GLN A 7 12.33 3.74 -5.55
N GLY A 8 11.76 4.92 -5.33
CA GLY A 8 12.44 6.05 -4.68
C GLY A 8 12.40 6.04 -3.15
N LEU A 9 12.04 4.91 -2.50
CA LEU A 9 11.95 4.84 -1.05
C LEU A 9 13.35 4.85 -0.41
N ARG A 10 13.53 5.73 0.60
CA ARG A 10 14.78 5.90 1.33
C ARG A 10 14.64 5.45 2.79
N ALA A 11 15.76 5.11 3.41
CA ALA A 11 15.80 4.66 4.80
C ALA A 11 15.25 5.72 5.76
N SER A 12 15.54 6.99 5.54
CA SER A 12 15.03 8.13 6.33
C SER A 12 13.50 8.29 6.32
N GLN A 13 12.82 7.67 5.35
CA GLN A 13 11.35 7.71 5.21
C GLN A 13 10.64 6.58 5.98
N ILE A 14 11.42 5.73 6.66
CA ILE A 14 10.88 4.70 7.56
C ILE A 14 11.07 5.17 9.00
N GLU A 15 9.97 5.53 9.62
CA GLU A 15 9.94 6.07 10.98
C GLU A 15 9.41 5.02 11.97
N THR A 16 9.78 5.19 13.23
CA THR A 16 9.27 4.36 14.34
C THR A 16 8.61 5.28 15.36
N ASN A 17 7.36 4.96 15.73
CA ASN A 17 6.66 5.74 16.75
C ASN A 17 7.12 5.34 18.18
N SER A 18 6.62 6.08 19.19
CA SER A 18 6.93 5.84 20.61
C SER A 18 6.53 4.44 21.11
N LYS A 19 5.63 3.74 20.39
CA LYS A 19 5.17 2.38 20.70
C LYS A 19 5.95 1.30 19.93
N GLY A 20 7.04 1.65 19.25
CA GLY A 20 7.85 0.73 18.46
C GLY A 20 7.24 0.31 17.13
N LYS A 21 6.08 0.84 16.72
CA LYS A 21 5.48 0.54 15.42
C LYS A 21 6.13 1.38 14.32
N ARG A 22 6.47 0.72 13.22
CA ARG A 22 7.11 1.33 12.06
C ARG A 22 6.09 1.71 11.00
N TYR A 23 6.38 2.77 10.28
CA TYR A 23 5.57 3.26 9.17
C TYR A 23 6.43 3.99 8.13
N ILE A 24 5.91 4.06 6.92
CA ILE A 24 6.50 4.85 5.84
C ILE A 24 5.83 6.22 5.83
N ARG A 25 6.65 7.29 5.86
CA ARG A 25 6.23 8.67 5.62
C ARG A 25 6.90 9.16 4.34
N LYS A 26 6.11 9.37 3.28
CA LYS A 26 6.64 9.76 1.98
C LYS A 26 5.65 10.62 1.22
N ALA A 27 6.10 11.79 0.75
CA ALA A 27 5.34 12.57 -0.22
C ALA A 27 5.23 11.80 -1.55
N ARG A 28 4.03 11.71 -2.09
CA ARG A 28 3.77 11.08 -3.37
C ARG A 28 4.28 11.98 -4.50
N GLN A 29 5.09 11.44 -5.40
CA GLN A 29 5.73 12.22 -6.48
C GLN A 29 4.71 12.91 -7.40
N LYS A 30 3.55 12.28 -7.66
CA LYS A 30 2.52 12.84 -8.57
C LYS A 30 1.69 13.95 -7.95
N THR A 31 1.43 13.94 -6.64
CA THR A 31 0.45 14.81 -5.98
C THR A 31 1.05 15.64 -4.87
N GLU A 32 2.32 15.39 -4.53
CA GLU A 32 3.05 15.98 -3.38
C GLU A 32 2.37 15.75 -2.02
N VAL A 33 1.26 15.01 -2.00
CA VAL A 33 0.54 14.66 -0.77
C VAL A 33 1.31 13.60 -0.01
N GLU A 34 1.53 13.86 1.28
CA GLU A 34 2.20 12.92 2.17
C GLU A 34 1.35 11.67 2.40
N SER A 35 1.93 10.51 2.11
CA SER A 35 1.42 9.20 2.48
C SER A 35 1.99 8.78 3.83
N LEU A 36 1.12 8.31 4.73
CA LEU A 36 1.50 7.70 6.00
C LEU A 36 0.99 6.28 6.03
N ILE A 37 1.91 5.31 5.96
CA ILE A 37 1.56 3.90 5.76
C ILE A 37 2.16 3.06 6.88
N PRO A 38 1.35 2.54 7.83
CA PRO A 38 1.82 1.57 8.80
C PRO A 38 2.40 0.34 8.09
N LEU A 39 3.54 -0.15 8.56
CA LEU A 39 4.16 -1.34 8.00
C LEU A 39 3.44 -2.60 8.47
N HIS A 40 3.00 -3.39 7.51
CA HIS A 40 2.52 -4.75 7.75
C HIS A 40 3.72 -5.68 8.01
N PRO A 41 3.61 -6.72 8.87
CA PRO A 41 4.72 -7.63 9.16
C PRO A 41 5.41 -8.22 7.93
N ILE A 42 4.65 -8.55 6.87
CA ILE A 42 5.23 -9.02 5.58
C ILE A 42 6.10 -7.93 4.94
N ALA A 43 5.66 -6.67 4.96
CA ALA A 43 6.43 -5.55 4.44
C ALA A 43 7.72 -5.33 5.25
N GLU A 44 7.69 -5.52 6.56
CA GLU A 44 8.87 -5.46 7.42
C GLU A 44 9.87 -6.58 7.10
N GLN A 45 9.39 -7.80 6.87
CA GLN A 45 10.25 -8.92 6.43
C GLN A 45 10.93 -8.61 5.09
N ILE A 46 10.18 -8.08 4.12
CA ILE A 46 10.74 -7.68 2.82
C ILE A 46 11.79 -6.58 3.00
N LEU A 47 11.48 -5.53 3.76
CA LEU A 47 12.44 -4.46 4.04
C LEU A 47 13.71 -4.97 4.70
N ALA A 48 13.60 -5.92 5.63
CA ALA A 48 14.75 -6.52 6.29
C ALA A 48 15.73 -7.20 5.33
N LEU A 49 15.24 -7.76 4.20
CA LEU A 49 16.11 -8.36 3.18
C LEU A 49 17.01 -7.33 2.49
N TYR A 50 16.54 -6.07 2.38
CA TYR A 50 17.25 -4.99 1.67
C TYR A 50 18.03 -4.06 2.60
N THR A 51 17.80 -4.13 3.91
CA THR A 51 18.41 -3.21 4.89
C THR A 51 19.57 -3.82 5.69
N LYS A 52 19.72 -5.14 5.70
CA LYS A 52 20.70 -5.87 6.53
C LYS A 52 22.17 -5.46 6.28
N GLU A 53 22.51 -5.08 5.05
CA GLU A 53 23.88 -4.76 4.66
C GLU A 53 24.22 -3.25 4.69
N LYS A 54 23.20 -2.39 4.87
CA LYS A 54 23.34 -0.94 4.78
C LYS A 54 23.09 -0.29 6.14
N SER A 55 24.10 -0.29 6.98
CA SER A 55 23.94 0.08 8.40
C SER A 55 24.15 1.56 8.74
N ARG A 56 24.55 2.44 7.81
CA ARG A 56 24.80 3.87 8.11
C ARG A 56 24.32 4.81 7.01
N GLY A 57 23.65 5.89 7.41
CA GLY A 57 23.21 6.99 6.55
C GLY A 57 21.85 6.79 5.86
N ASP A 58 21.42 7.80 5.13
CA ASP A 58 20.20 7.75 4.33
C ASP A 58 20.51 7.20 2.93
N TYR A 59 19.92 6.08 2.59
CA TYR A 59 20.14 5.37 1.33
C TYR A 59 18.81 4.95 0.70
N LYS A 60 18.83 4.73 -0.61
CA LYS A 60 17.71 4.13 -1.35
C LYS A 60 17.60 2.65 -0.99
N ILE A 61 16.43 2.21 -0.54
CA ILE A 61 16.22 0.85 -0.02
C ILE A 61 16.28 -0.18 -1.15
N PHE A 62 15.50 0.04 -2.21
CA PHE A 62 15.45 -0.88 -3.35
C PHE A 62 16.45 -0.48 -4.42
N PRO A 63 17.29 -1.40 -4.90
CA PRO A 63 18.28 -1.11 -5.93
C PRO A 63 17.61 -0.89 -7.30
N ASP A 64 18.22 -0.02 -8.12
CA ASP A 64 17.84 0.18 -9.52
C ASP A 64 18.44 -0.90 -10.41
N THR A 65 18.00 -2.15 -10.23
CA THR A 65 18.59 -3.30 -10.93
C THR A 65 17.93 -3.59 -12.28
N MET A 66 16.74 -3.08 -12.52
CA MET A 66 15.99 -3.34 -13.75
C MET A 66 15.12 -2.17 -14.15
N SER A 67 14.91 -2.02 -15.47
CA SER A 67 13.91 -1.10 -16.00
C SER A 67 12.49 -1.53 -15.61
N ASP A 68 11.58 -0.56 -15.52
CA ASP A 68 10.15 -0.78 -15.21
C ASP A 68 9.52 -1.83 -16.13
N TRP A 69 9.90 -1.81 -17.40
CA TRP A 69 9.45 -2.80 -18.39
C TRP A 69 9.84 -4.22 -18.01
N LYS A 70 11.12 -4.45 -17.66
CA LYS A 70 11.59 -5.79 -17.28
C LYS A 70 10.90 -6.29 -16.01
N LEU A 71 10.70 -5.42 -15.03
CA LEU A 71 9.97 -5.75 -13.80
C LEU A 71 8.50 -6.09 -14.09
N LEU A 72 7.84 -5.32 -14.97
CA LEU A 72 6.47 -5.60 -15.39
C LEU A 72 6.34 -6.94 -16.13
N CYS A 73 7.29 -7.28 -17.00
CA CYS A 73 7.32 -8.58 -17.68
C CYS A 73 7.46 -9.73 -16.68
N ARG A 74 8.31 -9.58 -15.66
CA ARG A 74 8.46 -10.59 -14.60
C ARG A 74 7.18 -10.72 -13.76
N LEU A 75 6.54 -9.61 -13.41
CA LEU A 75 5.27 -9.61 -12.69
C LEU A 75 4.19 -10.38 -13.48
N LYS A 76 4.09 -10.15 -14.78
CA LYS A 76 3.18 -10.90 -15.67
C LYS A 76 3.49 -12.39 -15.71
N ALA A 77 4.77 -12.75 -15.79
CA ALA A 77 5.20 -14.16 -15.78
C ALA A 77 4.82 -14.85 -14.45
N VAL A 78 5.00 -14.18 -13.31
CA VAL A 78 4.54 -14.68 -12.00
C VAL A 78 3.03 -14.86 -12.00
N GLY A 79 2.26 -13.88 -12.50
CA GLY A 79 0.81 -13.99 -12.60
C GLY A 79 0.37 -15.21 -13.39
N LEU A 80 0.98 -15.44 -14.55
CA LEU A 80 0.71 -16.63 -15.38
C LEU A 80 1.04 -17.93 -14.66
N ALA A 81 2.20 -18.00 -13.99
CA ALA A 81 2.61 -19.18 -13.22
C ALA A 81 1.65 -19.49 -12.06
N CYS A 82 1.01 -18.46 -11.50
CA CYS A 82 -0.01 -18.59 -10.45
C CYS A 82 -1.43 -18.83 -11.00
N GLY A 83 -1.61 -19.00 -12.30
CA GLY A 83 -2.93 -19.19 -12.93
C GLY A 83 -3.82 -17.94 -12.93
N ILE A 84 -3.25 -16.76 -12.69
CA ILE A 84 -4.00 -15.49 -12.67
C ILE A 84 -4.22 -15.04 -14.11
N ARG A 85 -5.47 -15.01 -14.55
CA ARG A 85 -5.86 -14.64 -15.92
C ARG A 85 -5.78 -13.13 -16.19
N THR A 86 -6.04 -12.31 -15.16
CA THR A 86 -5.96 -10.86 -15.27
C THR A 86 -4.50 -10.40 -15.36
N PRO A 87 -4.13 -9.58 -16.36
CA PRO A 87 -2.78 -9.06 -16.46
C PRO A 87 -2.39 -8.26 -15.22
N LEU A 88 -1.37 -8.72 -14.47
CA LEU A 88 -0.89 -8.02 -13.30
C LEU A 88 -0.11 -6.76 -13.70
N THR A 89 -0.41 -5.66 -13.04
CA THR A 89 0.28 -4.37 -13.14
C THR A 89 0.55 -3.80 -11.77
N TRP A 90 1.44 -2.81 -11.68
CA TRP A 90 1.67 -2.06 -10.42
C TRP A 90 0.39 -1.38 -9.90
N HIS A 91 -0.48 -1.00 -10.84
CA HIS A 91 -1.76 -0.37 -10.51
C HIS A 91 -2.73 -1.36 -9.87
N CYS A 92 -2.74 -2.62 -10.31
CA CYS A 92 -3.55 -3.68 -9.69
C CYS A 92 -3.22 -3.84 -8.20
N ALA A 93 -1.92 -3.88 -7.83
CA ALA A 93 -1.53 -3.99 -6.43
C ALA A 93 -2.06 -2.82 -5.58
N ARG A 94 -2.02 -1.61 -6.14
CA ARG A 94 -2.56 -0.42 -5.47
C ARG A 94 -4.09 -0.47 -5.33
N HIS A 95 -4.80 -0.89 -6.38
CA HIS A 95 -6.25 -1.11 -6.33
C HIS A 95 -6.61 -2.18 -5.30
N THR A 96 -5.94 -3.32 -5.32
CA THR A 96 -6.15 -4.42 -4.37
C THR A 96 -5.98 -3.93 -2.92
N PHE A 97 -4.94 -3.14 -2.64
CA PHE A 97 -4.76 -2.54 -1.32
C PHE A 97 -5.97 -1.67 -0.93
N GLY A 98 -6.44 -0.79 -1.82
CA GLY A 98 -7.60 0.07 -1.57
C GLY A 98 -8.87 -0.74 -1.28
N THR A 99 -9.15 -1.76 -2.09
CA THR A 99 -10.34 -2.61 -1.95
C THR A 99 -10.28 -3.43 -0.65
N LEU A 100 -9.19 -4.16 -0.42
CA LEU A 100 -9.05 -5.02 0.77
C LEU A 100 -9.09 -4.24 2.08
N THR A 101 -8.46 -3.06 2.14
CA THR A 101 -8.49 -2.24 3.35
C THR A 101 -9.87 -1.67 3.61
N LEU A 102 -10.60 -1.30 2.56
CA LEU A 102 -11.98 -0.82 2.68
C LEU A 102 -12.93 -1.94 3.13
N GLU A 103 -12.79 -3.14 2.56
CA GLU A 103 -13.56 -4.33 2.97
C GLU A 103 -13.27 -4.73 4.42
N ALA A 104 -12.02 -4.54 4.88
CA ALA A 104 -11.63 -4.73 6.27
C ALA A 104 -12.19 -3.66 7.23
N GLY A 105 -12.92 -2.66 6.71
CA GLY A 105 -13.56 -1.61 7.50
C GLY A 105 -12.66 -0.42 7.85
N VAL A 106 -11.53 -0.25 7.16
CA VAL A 106 -10.71 0.96 7.31
C VAL A 106 -11.46 2.15 6.71
N PRO A 107 -11.59 3.29 7.43
CA PRO A 107 -12.23 4.48 6.91
C PRO A 107 -11.59 4.97 5.61
N ILE A 108 -12.42 5.46 4.68
CA ILE A 108 -11.97 5.88 3.35
C ILE A 108 -10.96 7.03 3.39
N GLU A 109 -11.08 7.90 4.39
CA GLU A 109 -10.16 9.02 4.64
C GLU A 109 -8.77 8.51 5.02
N SER A 110 -8.71 7.47 5.86
CA SER A 110 -7.45 6.82 6.23
C SER A 110 -6.80 6.15 5.02
N ILE A 111 -7.60 5.50 4.17
CA ILE A 111 -7.11 4.89 2.93
C ILE A 111 -6.57 5.98 1.98
N ALA A 112 -7.30 7.09 1.82
CA ALA A 112 -6.86 8.22 1.00
C ALA A 112 -5.51 8.77 1.47
N LYS A 113 -5.33 8.94 2.79
CA LYS A 113 -4.06 9.39 3.38
C LYS A 113 -2.93 8.38 3.16
N MET A 114 -3.17 7.08 3.37
CA MET A 114 -2.19 6.04 3.10
C MET A 114 -1.79 5.98 1.63
N MET A 115 -2.73 6.25 0.72
CA MET A 115 -2.48 6.23 -0.72
C MET A 115 -1.92 7.55 -1.26
N GLY A 116 -1.84 8.62 -0.48
CA GLY A 116 -1.40 9.94 -0.93
C GLY A 116 -2.33 10.53 -1.99
N HIS A 117 -3.64 10.38 -1.81
CA HIS A 117 -4.63 11.01 -2.67
C HIS A 117 -4.87 12.44 -2.22
N SER A 118 -4.88 13.39 -3.16
CA SER A 118 -5.21 14.79 -2.91
C SER A 118 -6.70 15.03 -2.68
N SER A 119 -7.55 14.06 -3.10
CA SER A 119 -9.00 14.11 -2.91
C SER A 119 -9.54 12.73 -2.56
N ILE A 120 -10.52 12.68 -1.65
CA ILE A 120 -11.25 11.46 -1.29
C ILE A 120 -11.96 10.86 -2.51
N ALA A 121 -12.41 11.68 -3.46
CA ALA A 121 -13.03 11.23 -4.70
C ALA A 121 -12.15 10.20 -5.45
N SER A 122 -10.83 10.35 -5.40
CA SER A 122 -9.89 9.37 -5.99
C SER A 122 -9.90 8.02 -5.26
N THR A 123 -10.41 7.96 -4.03
CA THR A 123 -10.52 6.74 -3.23
C THR A 123 -11.92 6.14 -3.30
N GLN A 124 -12.93 6.94 -3.64
CA GLN A 124 -14.33 6.51 -3.76
C GLN A 124 -14.54 5.45 -4.85
N ILE A 125 -13.62 5.36 -5.82
CA ILE A 125 -13.65 4.28 -6.83
C ILE A 125 -13.59 2.87 -6.21
N TYR A 126 -13.08 2.75 -4.97
CA TYR A 126 -13.06 1.48 -4.23
C TYR A 126 -14.34 1.26 -3.41
N ALA A 127 -15.13 2.29 -3.20
CA ALA A 127 -16.32 2.27 -2.36
C ALA A 127 -17.57 1.84 -3.16
N GLN A 128 -17.54 0.64 -3.73
CA GLN A 128 -18.80 0.02 -4.19
C GLN A 128 -19.56 -0.46 -2.95
N VAL A 129 -20.55 0.33 -2.55
CA VAL A 129 -21.44 -0.03 -1.44
C VAL A 129 -22.40 -1.10 -1.97
N THR A 130 -22.22 -2.33 -1.52
CA THR A 130 -23.15 -3.44 -1.81
C THR A 130 -24.17 -3.59 -0.67
N ASP A 131 -25.33 -4.14 -0.96
CA ASP A 131 -26.34 -4.44 0.06
C ASP A 131 -25.78 -5.29 1.19
N GLN A 132 -24.90 -6.25 0.86
CA GLN A 132 -24.19 -7.07 1.85
C GLN A 132 -23.29 -6.24 2.77
N LYS A 133 -22.64 -5.22 2.24
CA LYS A 133 -21.82 -4.32 3.07
C LYS A 133 -22.68 -3.51 4.02
N ILE A 134 -23.81 -2.99 3.56
CA ILE A 134 -24.78 -2.26 4.40
C ILE A 134 -25.28 -3.17 5.53
N ALA A 135 -25.70 -4.38 5.22
CA ALA A 135 -26.16 -5.35 6.21
C ALA A 135 -25.09 -5.63 7.28
N LYS A 136 -23.85 -5.92 6.85
CA LYS A 136 -22.73 -6.20 7.75
C LYS A 136 -22.35 -5.00 8.64
N ASP A 137 -22.38 -3.80 8.09
CA ASP A 137 -22.08 -2.58 8.84
C ASP A 137 -23.18 -2.32 9.89
N MET A 138 -24.46 -2.56 9.56
CA MET A 138 -25.58 -2.46 10.51
C MET A 138 -25.53 -3.53 11.59
N GLU A 139 -25.21 -4.78 11.26
CA GLU A 139 -25.01 -5.85 12.26
C GLU A 139 -23.94 -5.46 13.30
N ARG A 140 -22.83 -4.89 12.84
CA ARG A 140 -21.75 -4.41 13.73
C ARG A 140 -22.20 -3.30 14.67
N VAL A 141 -23.07 -2.39 14.20
CA VAL A 141 -23.65 -1.33 15.02
C VAL A 141 -24.60 -1.93 16.04
N MET A 142 -25.49 -2.83 15.64
CA MET A 142 -26.44 -3.50 16.56
C MET A 142 -25.73 -4.29 17.65
N GLN A 143 -24.65 -5.00 17.33
CA GLN A 143 -23.84 -5.72 18.33
C GLN A 143 -23.16 -4.81 19.36
N LYS A 144 -22.93 -3.53 19.03
CA LYS A 144 -22.32 -2.57 19.96
C LYS A 144 -23.33 -1.82 20.82
N LEU A 145 -24.60 -1.84 20.45
CA LEU A 145 -25.69 -1.17 21.14
C LEU A 145 -26.47 -2.09 22.09
N LEU A 146 -26.23 -3.39 22.01
CA LEU A 146 -26.75 -4.43 22.91
C LEU A 146 -25.71 -4.81 23.97
#